data_71645b333f6106ac929b71b77d8c16a1
#
_entry.id   71645b333f6106ac929b71b77d8c16a1
#
_cell.length_a   1.000
_cell.length_b   1.000
_cell.length_c   1.000
_cell.angle_alpha   90.00
_cell.angle_beta   90.00
_cell.angle_gamma   90.00
#
_symmetry.space_group_name_H-M   'P 1'
#
loop_
_entity.id
_entity.type
_entity.pdbx_description
1 polymer ?
#
loop_
_entity_poly.entity_id
_entity_poly.type
_entity_poly.pdbx_seq_one_letter_code
_entity_poly.pdbx_strand_id
1 'polypeptide(L)'
;MKTKFEIKNRWTGDVLLELECETLLDCLSGANLRSADLRSANLNEDTFGIVINCPEEGSFIAFKKCQGKIVKLLIPEDAIRSSATTYKCRASKAVVLEISDGSSEVVSDRDPMFTYRVGETVSVDNFDTNRWNECSTGIHFFTSRLMAEKYN
;
A
#
# COMPACT_ATOMS: atom_id res chain seq x y z
N MET A 1 19.39 2.51 -28.79
CA MET A 1 20.73 1.94 -28.38
C MET A 1 20.54 1.36 -27.00
N LYS A 2 20.79 0.05 -26.83
CA LYS A 2 20.62 -0.59 -25.53
C LYS A 2 21.76 -0.21 -24.60
N THR A 3 21.42 0.07 -23.36
CA THR A 3 22.34 0.40 -22.26
C THR A 3 22.26 -0.70 -21.22
N LYS A 4 23.40 -1.08 -20.68
CA LYS A 4 23.51 -2.04 -19.59
C LYS A 4 23.16 -1.36 -18.26
N PHE A 5 22.17 -1.89 -17.56
CA PHE A 5 21.79 -1.46 -16.22
C PHE A 5 22.14 -2.55 -15.21
N GLU A 6 22.73 -2.18 -14.11
CA GLU A 6 23.12 -3.08 -13.03
C GLU A 6 22.48 -2.62 -11.71
N ILE A 7 21.84 -3.56 -11.01
CA ILE A 7 21.41 -3.36 -9.61
C ILE A 7 22.43 -4.11 -8.74
N LYS A 8 23.10 -3.40 -7.86
CA LYS A 8 24.15 -3.95 -7.00
C LYS A 8 23.73 -4.00 -5.55
N ASN A 9 24.22 -5.00 -4.83
CA ASN A 9 24.17 -5.01 -3.38
C ASN A 9 24.98 -3.81 -2.84
N ARG A 10 24.31 -2.93 -2.10
CA ARG A 10 24.96 -1.70 -1.60
C ARG A 10 26.09 -1.94 -0.60
N TRP A 11 26.11 -3.12 0.01
CA TRP A 11 27.09 -3.47 1.05
C TRP A 11 28.29 -4.26 0.50
N THR A 12 28.02 -5.18 -0.44
CA THR A 12 29.07 -6.06 -1.01
C THR A 12 29.55 -5.60 -2.37
N GLY A 13 28.76 -4.77 -3.08
CA GLY A 13 29.04 -4.37 -4.46
C GLY A 13 28.70 -5.42 -5.51
N ASP A 14 28.25 -6.62 -5.09
CA ASP A 14 27.89 -7.70 -6.01
C ASP A 14 26.72 -7.30 -6.90
N VAL A 15 26.77 -7.69 -8.17
CA VAL A 15 25.67 -7.48 -9.11
C VAL A 15 24.54 -8.46 -8.79
N LEU A 16 23.37 -7.91 -8.39
CA LEU A 16 22.16 -8.65 -8.07
C LEU A 16 21.31 -8.89 -9.32
N LEU A 17 21.29 -7.93 -10.24
CA LEU A 17 20.55 -7.99 -11.49
C LEU A 17 21.31 -7.19 -12.55
N GLU A 18 21.37 -7.75 -13.74
CA GLU A 18 21.98 -7.13 -14.92
C GLU A 18 21.00 -7.29 -16.10
N LEU A 19 20.66 -6.17 -16.74
CA LEU A 19 19.74 -6.14 -17.88
C LEU A 19 20.26 -5.15 -18.94
N GLU A 20 19.99 -5.48 -20.22
CA GLU A 20 20.26 -4.59 -21.36
C GLU A 20 18.94 -4.09 -21.95
N CYS A 21 18.66 -2.81 -21.77
CA CYS A 21 17.42 -2.18 -22.21
C CYS A 21 17.69 -0.81 -22.85
N GLU A 22 16.70 -0.23 -23.50
CA GLU A 22 16.80 1.13 -24.05
C GLU A 22 16.68 2.18 -22.95
N THR A 23 15.83 1.91 -21.94
CA THR A 23 15.66 2.78 -20.76
C THR A 23 15.65 1.94 -19.48
N LEU A 24 15.94 2.56 -18.33
CA LEU A 24 15.79 1.91 -17.04
C LEU A 24 14.35 1.43 -16.80
N LEU A 25 13.36 2.17 -17.29
CA LEU A 25 11.96 1.79 -17.23
C LEU A 25 11.68 0.48 -17.95
N ASP A 26 12.23 0.29 -19.16
CA ASP A 26 12.07 -0.96 -19.90
C ASP A 26 12.70 -2.14 -19.16
N CYS A 27 13.83 -1.90 -18.47
CA CYS A 27 14.46 -2.91 -17.63
C CYS A 27 13.58 -3.30 -16.44
N LEU A 28 12.96 -2.33 -15.78
CA LEU A 28 12.16 -2.55 -14.58
C LEU A 28 10.76 -3.09 -14.88
N SER A 29 10.19 -2.80 -16.05
CA SER A 29 8.85 -3.25 -16.42
C SER A 29 8.69 -4.77 -16.51
N GLY A 30 9.80 -5.50 -16.70
CA GLY A 30 9.86 -6.96 -16.66
C GLY A 30 10.43 -7.55 -15.37
N ALA A 31 10.89 -6.71 -14.44
CA ALA A 31 11.52 -7.17 -13.22
C ALA A 31 10.48 -7.63 -12.18
N ASN A 32 10.68 -8.82 -11.63
CA ASN A 32 9.87 -9.27 -10.50
C ASN A 32 10.41 -8.67 -9.20
N LEU A 33 9.91 -7.50 -8.82
CA LEU A 33 10.25 -6.81 -7.58
C LEU A 33 9.44 -7.30 -6.37
N ARG A 34 8.67 -8.37 -6.51
CA ARG A 34 7.95 -8.99 -5.37
C ARG A 34 8.95 -9.35 -4.29
N SER A 35 8.70 -8.91 -3.08
CA SER A 35 9.56 -9.13 -1.91
C SER A 35 10.92 -8.40 -1.96
N ALA A 36 11.15 -7.51 -2.91
CA ALA A 36 12.31 -6.65 -2.86
C ALA A 36 12.21 -5.69 -1.67
N ASP A 37 13.28 -5.59 -0.89
CA ASP A 37 13.36 -4.61 0.19
C ASP A 37 13.80 -3.25 -0.37
N LEU A 38 12.85 -2.37 -0.61
CA LEU A 38 13.09 -1.04 -1.15
C LEU A 38 13.18 0.06 -0.07
N ARG A 39 13.17 -0.30 1.22
CA ARG A 39 13.16 0.66 2.34
C ARG A 39 14.30 1.68 2.34
N SER A 40 15.42 1.37 1.73
CA SER A 40 16.58 2.26 1.62
C SER A 40 16.92 2.63 0.18
N ALA A 41 16.04 2.31 -0.79
CA ALA A 41 16.24 2.74 -2.16
C ALA A 41 15.96 4.25 -2.27
N ASN A 42 16.73 4.92 -3.11
CA ASN A 42 16.46 6.32 -3.42
C ASN A 42 15.32 6.41 -4.44
N LEU A 43 14.08 6.35 -3.93
CA LEU A 43 12.85 6.39 -4.70
C LEU A 43 12.20 7.76 -4.54
N ASN A 44 11.72 8.32 -5.62
CA ASN A 44 11.02 9.58 -5.64
C ASN A 44 9.69 9.43 -6.41
N GLU A 45 8.92 10.49 -6.51
CA GLU A 45 7.64 10.53 -7.22
C GLU A 45 7.77 10.20 -8.72
N ASP A 46 8.95 10.40 -9.30
CA ASP A 46 9.25 10.10 -10.71
C ASP A 46 9.73 8.64 -10.92
N THR A 47 9.75 7.81 -9.89
CA THR A 47 10.15 6.41 -10.01
C THR A 47 9.04 5.58 -10.66
N PHE A 48 9.22 5.28 -11.93
CA PHE A 48 8.27 4.54 -12.77
C PHE A 48 8.38 3.01 -12.62
N GLY A 49 7.37 2.29 -13.11
CA GLY A 49 7.36 0.82 -13.20
C GLY A 49 6.78 0.12 -11.98
N ILE A 50 6.26 0.88 -11.02
CA ILE A 50 5.58 0.31 -9.84
C ILE A 50 4.09 0.27 -10.10
N VAL A 51 3.52 -0.93 -10.05
CA VAL A 51 2.08 -1.11 -10.16
C VAL A 51 1.42 -0.55 -8.90
N ILE A 52 0.63 0.51 -9.08
CA ILE A 52 -0.16 1.10 -8.00
C ILE A 52 -1.39 0.23 -7.78
N ASN A 53 -1.49 -0.37 -6.61
CA ASN A 53 -2.64 -1.22 -6.25
C ASN A 53 -3.85 -0.41 -5.73
N CYS A 54 -3.62 0.84 -5.36
CA CYS A 54 -4.67 1.73 -4.89
C CYS A 54 -5.23 2.53 -6.07
N PRO A 55 -6.56 2.51 -6.33
CA PRO A 55 -7.17 3.39 -7.31
C PRO A 55 -6.83 4.86 -7.05
N GLU A 56 -6.42 5.59 -8.08
CA GLU A 56 -6.02 6.99 -7.96
C GLU A 56 -7.23 7.94 -7.95
N GLU A 57 -8.31 7.56 -8.64
CA GLU A 57 -9.51 8.37 -8.80
C GLU A 57 -10.76 7.63 -8.32
N GLY A 58 -11.83 8.38 -8.08
CA GLY A 58 -13.14 7.89 -7.67
C GLY A 58 -13.16 7.27 -6.27
N SER A 59 -14.34 6.97 -5.78
CA SER A 59 -14.54 6.20 -4.55
C SER A 59 -14.49 4.70 -4.83
N PHE A 60 -13.97 3.91 -3.89
CA PHE A 60 -13.90 2.45 -4.07
C PHE A 60 -14.05 1.70 -2.74
N ILE A 61 -14.38 0.41 -2.84
CA ILE A 61 -14.48 -0.51 -1.70
C ILE A 61 -13.11 -1.07 -1.35
N ALA A 62 -12.83 -1.10 -0.06
CA ALA A 62 -11.61 -1.63 0.52
C ALA A 62 -11.91 -2.52 1.73
N PHE A 63 -10.91 -3.29 2.16
CA PHE A 63 -11.04 -4.25 3.25
C PHE A 63 -9.86 -4.15 4.20
N LYS A 64 -10.15 -4.27 5.48
CA LYS A 64 -9.15 -4.26 6.55
C LYS A 64 -9.45 -5.39 7.53
N LYS A 65 -8.41 -6.03 8.06
CA LYS A 65 -8.54 -6.98 9.16
C LYS A 65 -8.32 -6.25 10.49
N CYS A 66 -9.24 -6.44 11.44
CA CYS A 66 -9.15 -5.95 12.80
C CYS A 66 -9.69 -7.03 13.73
N GLN A 67 -8.91 -7.46 14.72
CA GLN A 67 -9.28 -8.48 15.71
C GLN A 67 -9.87 -9.76 15.07
N GLY A 68 -9.26 -10.21 13.97
CA GLY A 68 -9.73 -11.38 13.23
C GLY A 68 -10.98 -11.14 12.35
N LYS A 69 -11.64 -9.99 12.44
CA LYS A 69 -12.81 -9.61 11.64
C LYS A 69 -12.39 -8.83 10.41
N ILE A 70 -13.19 -8.86 9.36
CA ILE A 70 -13.00 -8.03 8.17
C ILE A 70 -13.92 -6.83 8.25
N VAL A 71 -13.34 -5.65 8.20
CA VAL A 71 -14.01 -4.36 8.10
C VAL A 71 -14.06 -3.98 6.63
N LYS A 72 -15.26 -3.79 6.10
CA LYS A 72 -15.51 -3.28 4.76
C LYS A 72 -15.57 -1.77 4.81
N LEU A 73 -14.76 -1.14 4.00
CA LEU A 73 -14.57 0.31 3.97
C LEU A 73 -14.97 0.87 2.60
N LEU A 74 -15.51 2.07 2.58
CA LEU A 74 -15.53 2.92 1.39
C LEU A 74 -14.41 3.95 1.54
N ILE A 75 -13.48 3.96 0.60
CA ILE A 75 -12.48 5.03 0.48
C ILE A 75 -13.10 6.11 -0.39
N PRO A 76 -13.43 7.30 0.16
CA PRO A 76 -14.06 8.36 -0.60
C PRO A 76 -13.08 9.02 -1.58
N GLU A 77 -13.60 9.65 -2.61
CA GLU A 77 -12.81 10.26 -3.67
C GLU A 77 -11.82 11.32 -3.16
N ASP A 78 -12.22 12.07 -2.15
CA ASP A 78 -11.43 13.14 -1.54
C ASP A 78 -10.47 12.64 -0.43
N ALA A 79 -10.30 11.34 -0.24
CA ALA A 79 -9.27 10.78 0.63
C ALA A 79 -7.89 10.88 -0.04
N ILE A 80 -6.88 11.35 0.70
CA ILE A 80 -5.48 11.21 0.29
C ILE A 80 -5.15 9.72 0.39
N ARG A 81 -4.48 9.18 -0.63
CA ARG A 81 -4.23 7.74 -0.78
C ARG A 81 -2.76 7.48 -1.06
N SER A 82 -2.29 6.32 -0.66
CA SER A 82 -0.92 5.89 -0.92
C SER A 82 -0.86 4.38 -1.06
N SER A 83 -0.11 3.92 -2.06
CA SER A 83 0.39 2.56 -2.17
C SER A 83 1.74 2.60 -2.87
N ALA A 84 2.59 1.60 -2.66
CA ALA A 84 3.88 1.50 -3.31
C ALA A 84 4.10 0.08 -3.85
N THR A 85 4.89 -0.75 -3.18
CA THR A 85 5.37 -2.02 -3.73
C THR A 85 4.58 -3.23 -3.29
N THR A 86 3.75 -3.10 -2.24
CA THR A 86 2.92 -4.18 -1.71
C THR A 86 1.44 -4.00 -2.06
N TYR A 87 0.63 -5.01 -1.77
CA TYR A 87 -0.83 -4.91 -1.90
C TYR A 87 -1.48 -4.08 -0.79
N LYS A 88 -0.70 -3.66 0.22
CA LYS A 88 -1.18 -2.83 1.32
C LYS A 88 -1.24 -1.37 0.89
N CYS A 89 -2.40 -0.78 1.05
CA CYS A 89 -2.65 0.62 0.76
C CYS A 89 -2.93 1.40 2.04
N ARG A 90 -2.83 2.72 1.98
CA ARG A 90 -3.20 3.64 3.06
C ARG A 90 -4.13 4.74 2.55
N ALA A 91 -5.06 5.19 3.40
CA ALA A 91 -5.87 6.38 3.14
C ALA A 91 -5.92 7.30 4.36
N SER A 92 -6.15 8.59 4.13
CA SER A 92 -6.33 9.58 5.20
C SER A 92 -7.68 9.43 5.89
N LYS A 93 -8.70 8.92 5.19
CA LYS A 93 -10.04 8.67 5.72
C LYS A 93 -10.74 7.52 5.01
N ALA A 94 -11.73 6.94 5.68
CA ALA A 94 -12.59 5.89 5.15
C ALA A 94 -13.96 5.92 5.86
N VAL A 95 -15.01 5.51 5.16
CA VAL A 95 -16.33 5.25 5.76
C VAL A 95 -16.44 3.76 6.07
N VAL A 96 -16.84 3.41 7.28
CA VAL A 96 -17.04 2.02 7.70
C VAL A 96 -18.41 1.55 7.23
N LEU A 97 -18.46 0.58 6.33
CA LEU A 97 -19.72 0.08 5.77
C LEU A 97 -20.27 -1.14 6.51
N GLU A 98 -19.37 -2.05 6.91
CA GLU A 98 -19.76 -3.35 7.46
C GLU A 98 -18.61 -3.98 8.24
N ILE A 99 -18.93 -4.78 9.25
CA ILE A 99 -18.00 -5.68 9.94
C ILE A 99 -18.49 -7.10 9.76
N SER A 100 -17.61 -8.03 9.39
CA SER A 100 -17.94 -9.36 8.88
C SER A 100 -18.75 -10.25 9.82
N ASP A 101 -18.73 -9.99 11.11
CA ASP A 101 -19.50 -10.74 12.12
C ASP A 101 -20.83 -10.03 12.53
N GLY A 102 -21.17 -8.92 11.87
CA GLY A 102 -22.34 -8.13 12.17
C GLY A 102 -22.22 -7.20 13.37
N SER A 103 -21.01 -7.07 13.97
CA SER A 103 -20.76 -6.11 15.05
C SER A 103 -20.93 -4.68 14.55
N SER A 104 -21.38 -3.78 15.45
CA SER A 104 -21.48 -2.35 15.14
C SER A 104 -20.14 -1.63 15.21
N GLU A 105 -19.15 -2.18 15.91
CA GLU A 105 -17.82 -1.60 16.03
C GLU A 105 -16.71 -2.64 16.23
N VAL A 106 -15.47 -2.26 15.91
CA VAL A 106 -14.25 -3.01 16.20
C VAL A 106 -13.07 -2.06 16.41
N VAL A 107 -12.19 -2.39 17.37
CA VAL A 107 -10.99 -1.63 17.67
C VAL A 107 -9.85 -2.05 16.74
N SER A 108 -8.99 -1.12 16.37
CA SER A 108 -7.79 -1.39 15.55
C SER A 108 -6.81 -2.29 16.32
N ASP A 109 -6.17 -3.24 15.61
CA ASP A 109 -5.10 -4.08 16.17
C ASP A 109 -3.83 -3.30 16.54
N ARG A 110 -3.63 -2.12 15.92
CA ARG A 110 -2.41 -1.32 16.05
C ARG A 110 -2.56 -0.11 16.96
N ASP A 111 -3.79 0.37 17.15
CA ASP A 111 -4.09 1.53 17.98
C ASP A 111 -5.38 1.25 18.76
N PRO A 112 -5.28 0.98 20.07
CA PRO A 112 -6.44 0.67 20.91
C PRO A 112 -7.41 1.85 21.09
N MET A 113 -7.00 3.06 20.74
CA MET A 113 -7.86 4.26 20.76
C MET A 113 -8.59 4.47 19.43
N PHE A 114 -8.23 3.74 18.39
CA PHE A 114 -8.83 3.88 17.06
C PHE A 114 -9.92 2.81 16.84
N THR A 115 -11.17 3.25 16.79
CA THR A 115 -12.34 2.37 16.64
C THR A 115 -13.02 2.59 15.29
N TYR A 116 -13.33 1.49 14.62
CA TYR A 116 -14.14 1.45 13.40
C TYR A 116 -15.59 1.20 13.77
N ARG A 117 -16.51 2.17 13.56
CA ARG A 117 -17.95 2.04 13.80
C ARG A 117 -18.71 2.08 12.49
N VAL A 118 -19.61 1.14 12.31
CA VAL A 118 -20.44 1.04 11.09
C VAL A 118 -21.26 2.32 10.91
N GLY A 119 -21.21 2.89 9.70
CA GLY A 119 -21.85 4.14 9.33
C GLY A 119 -21.02 5.40 9.61
N GLU A 120 -19.91 5.31 10.34
CA GLU A 120 -19.07 6.46 10.64
C GLU A 120 -17.89 6.59 9.68
N THR A 121 -17.41 7.82 9.53
CA THR A 121 -16.15 8.13 8.87
C THR A 121 -15.03 8.15 9.89
N VAL A 122 -13.99 7.37 9.64
CA VAL A 122 -12.73 7.40 10.38
C VAL A 122 -11.70 8.18 9.60
N SER A 123 -10.83 8.94 10.29
CA SER A 123 -9.78 9.74 9.66
C SER A 123 -8.51 9.78 10.51
N VAL A 124 -7.40 10.13 9.88
CA VAL A 124 -6.14 10.44 10.53
C VAL A 124 -5.68 11.84 10.13
N ASP A 125 -5.24 12.64 11.10
CA ASP A 125 -4.86 14.04 10.87
C ASP A 125 -3.43 14.19 10.33
N ASN A 126 -2.59 13.20 10.56
CA ASN A 126 -1.15 13.20 10.24
C ASN A 126 -0.79 12.18 9.14
N PHE A 127 -1.61 12.10 8.08
CA PHE A 127 -1.35 11.19 6.98
C PHE A 127 0.03 11.44 6.36
N ASP A 128 0.86 10.40 6.29
CA ASP A 128 2.16 10.47 5.62
C ASP A 128 1.99 10.33 4.10
N THR A 129 2.27 11.39 3.36
CA THR A 129 2.17 11.43 1.89
C THR A 129 3.32 10.72 1.18
N ASN A 130 4.42 10.42 1.88
CA ASN A 130 5.50 9.64 1.31
C ASN A 130 5.05 8.20 1.07
N ARG A 131 4.82 7.84 -0.19
CA ARG A 131 4.32 6.52 -0.59
C ARG A 131 5.24 5.38 -0.20
N TRP A 132 6.55 5.63 -0.10
CA TRP A 132 7.55 4.62 0.21
C TRP A 132 7.57 4.22 1.68
N ASN A 133 6.94 5.02 2.54
CA ASN A 133 6.73 4.71 3.95
C ASN A 133 5.44 3.87 4.13
N GLU A 134 5.41 2.65 3.60
CA GLU A 134 4.20 1.82 3.56
C GLU A 134 3.61 1.49 4.93
N CYS A 135 4.42 1.51 5.99
CA CYS A 135 3.99 1.24 7.37
C CYS A 135 3.74 2.51 8.20
N SER A 136 3.76 3.69 7.57
CA SER A 136 3.55 4.98 8.23
C SER A 136 2.07 5.25 8.52
N THR A 137 1.77 6.46 9.02
CA THR A 137 0.41 6.86 9.44
C THR A 137 -0.59 6.84 8.28
N GLY A 138 -1.80 6.38 8.61
CA GLY A 138 -2.90 6.20 7.66
C GLY A 138 -3.80 5.02 8.04
N ILE A 139 -4.98 4.98 7.45
CA ILE A 139 -5.87 3.83 7.53
C ILE A 139 -5.38 2.79 6.52
N HIS A 140 -4.76 1.72 7.01
CA HIS A 140 -4.22 0.64 6.19
C HIS A 140 -5.34 -0.29 5.73
N PHE A 141 -5.35 -0.64 4.44
CA PHE A 141 -6.37 -1.49 3.84
C PHE A 141 -5.82 -2.28 2.63
N PHE A 142 -6.65 -3.18 2.11
CA PHE A 142 -6.46 -3.92 0.87
C PHE A 142 -7.64 -3.69 -0.05
N THR A 143 -7.41 -3.66 -1.35
CA THR A 143 -8.47 -3.60 -2.36
C THR A 143 -9.16 -4.96 -2.55
N SER A 144 -8.53 -6.05 -2.11
CA SER A 144 -9.07 -7.40 -2.14
C SER A 144 -9.39 -7.90 -0.72
N ARG A 145 -10.63 -8.41 -0.53
CA ARG A 145 -11.04 -9.06 0.73
C ARG A 145 -10.13 -10.24 1.09
N LEU A 146 -9.80 -11.08 0.11
CA LEU A 146 -8.94 -12.25 0.32
C LEU A 146 -7.54 -11.85 0.83
N MET A 147 -7.00 -10.73 0.35
CA MET A 147 -5.71 -10.22 0.83
C MET A 147 -5.81 -9.72 2.27
N ALA A 148 -6.90 -9.05 2.64
CA ALA A 148 -7.15 -8.64 4.02
C ALA A 148 -7.29 -9.86 4.96
N GLU A 149 -7.99 -10.90 4.54
CA GLU A 149 -8.17 -12.13 5.32
C GLU A 149 -6.84 -12.87 5.58
N LYS A 150 -5.96 -12.92 4.58
CA LYS A 150 -4.65 -13.59 4.66
C LYS A 150 -3.56 -12.75 5.34
N TYR A 151 -3.83 -11.50 5.62
CA TYR A 151 -2.85 -10.63 6.29
C TYR A 151 -2.73 -10.99 7.79
N ASN A 152 -1.49 -11.21 8.24
CA ASN A 152 -1.13 -11.54 9.62
C ASN A 152 -0.42 -10.38 10.32
#